data_5b7686a2f26887fd25e8f5b251cb6d1a
#
_entry.id   5b7686a2f26887fd25e8f5b251cb6d1a
#
_cell.length_a   1.000
_cell.length_b   1.000
_cell.length_c   1.000
_cell.angle_alpha   90.00
_cell.angle_beta   90.00
_cell.angle_gamma   90.00
#
_symmetry.space_group_name_H-M   'P 1'
#
loop_
_entity.id
_entity.type
_entity.pdbx_description
1 polymer ?
#
loop_
_entity_poly.entity_id
_entity_poly.type
_entity_poly.pdbx_seq_one_letter_code
_entity_poly.pdbx_strand_id
1 'polypeptide(L)'
;MDLQDKLVFAADVRAALNYVKSGNVDAAIVYMTDGMTEPQLQIRKIVPSTSYSNISYPIAVIRNKKTSLSDIFVDFLLSSEIEQLFLSYGFK
;
A
#
# COMPACT_ATOMS: atom_id res chain seq x y z
N MET A 1 -27.70 -2.33 9.83
CA MET A 1 -27.75 -1.51 8.60
C MET A 1 -27.17 -2.31 7.45
N ASP A 2 -27.93 -2.49 6.40
CA ASP A 2 -27.43 -3.13 5.18
C ASP A 2 -26.74 -2.09 4.31
N LEU A 3 -25.45 -2.29 4.04
CA LEU A 3 -24.63 -1.39 3.24
C LEU A 3 -24.44 -1.85 1.80
N GLN A 4 -25.02 -2.98 1.41
CA GLN A 4 -24.77 -3.53 0.08
C GLN A 4 -25.13 -2.56 -1.06
N ASP A 5 -26.22 -1.85 -0.92
CA ASP A 5 -26.67 -0.89 -1.93
C ASP A 5 -25.78 0.37 -2.00
N LYS A 6 -24.90 0.54 -1.01
CA LYS A 6 -24.01 1.71 -0.89
C LYS A 6 -22.55 1.37 -1.22
N LEU A 7 -22.26 0.09 -1.48
CA LEU A 7 -20.91 -0.32 -1.81
C LEU A 7 -20.57 -0.03 -3.27
N VAL A 8 -19.41 0.54 -3.48
CA VAL A 8 -18.84 0.77 -4.81
C VAL A 8 -17.54 -0.02 -4.89
N PHE A 9 -17.48 -0.95 -5.82
CA PHE A 9 -16.28 -1.76 -6.00
C PHE A 9 -15.36 -1.13 -7.03
N ALA A 10 -14.11 -0.97 -6.66
CA ALA A 10 -13.09 -0.43 -7.56
C ALA A 10 -12.23 -1.57 -8.11
N ALA A 11 -11.62 -1.34 -9.28
CA ALA A 11 -10.76 -2.32 -9.91
C ALA A 11 -9.48 -2.58 -9.10
N ASP A 12 -8.98 -1.56 -8.38
CA ASP A 12 -7.80 -1.65 -7.55
C ASP A 12 -7.83 -0.57 -6.47
N VAL A 13 -6.82 -0.57 -5.59
CA VAL A 13 -6.76 0.38 -4.47
C VAL A 13 -6.60 1.82 -4.95
N ARG A 14 -5.84 2.06 -6.02
CA ARG A 14 -5.67 3.41 -6.57
C ARG A 14 -6.98 3.98 -7.08
N ALA A 15 -7.82 3.16 -7.72
CA ALA A 15 -9.15 3.58 -8.14
C ALA A 15 -10.03 3.92 -6.93
N ALA A 16 -9.99 3.11 -5.87
CA ALA A 16 -10.72 3.39 -4.64
C ALA A 16 -10.26 4.71 -4.00
N LEU A 17 -8.96 4.95 -3.96
CA LEU A 17 -8.38 6.19 -3.46
C LEU A 17 -8.89 7.40 -4.27
N ASN A 18 -8.91 7.29 -5.59
CA ASN A 18 -9.37 8.36 -6.45
C ASN A 18 -10.85 8.66 -6.26
N TYR A 19 -11.67 7.65 -6.00
CA TYR A 19 -13.10 7.86 -5.73
C TYR A 19 -13.32 8.72 -4.49
N VAL A 20 -12.61 8.44 -3.41
CA VAL A 20 -12.76 9.23 -2.18
C VAL A 20 -12.12 10.62 -2.32
N LYS A 21 -11.00 10.74 -3.03
CA LYS A 21 -10.37 12.04 -3.29
C LYS A 21 -11.27 12.97 -4.08
N SER A 22 -11.96 12.44 -5.07
CA SER A 22 -12.85 13.24 -5.93
C SER A 22 -14.21 13.52 -5.31
N GLY A 23 -14.51 12.93 -4.15
CA GLY A 23 -15.80 13.11 -3.50
C GLY A 23 -16.93 12.25 -4.06
N ASN A 24 -16.61 11.29 -4.93
CA ASN A 24 -17.62 10.39 -5.50
C ASN A 24 -18.09 9.33 -4.49
N VAL A 25 -17.30 9.08 -3.45
CA VAL A 25 -17.70 8.25 -2.32
C VAL A 25 -17.32 8.96 -1.02
N ASP A 26 -17.99 8.60 0.07
CA ASP A 26 -17.76 9.24 1.36
C ASP A 26 -16.55 8.68 2.09
N ALA A 27 -16.24 7.40 1.88
CA ALA A 27 -15.14 6.72 2.54
C ALA A 27 -14.65 5.57 1.65
N ALA A 28 -13.40 5.18 1.83
CA ALA A 28 -12.80 4.09 1.09
C ALA A 28 -11.86 3.28 1.98
N ILE A 29 -11.66 2.02 1.63
CA ILE A 29 -10.66 1.15 2.26
C ILE A 29 -9.47 1.10 1.31
N VAL A 30 -8.32 1.55 1.81
CA VAL A 30 -7.08 1.63 1.04
C VAL A 30 -5.91 1.14 1.89
N TYR A 31 -4.74 1.01 1.29
CA TYR A 31 -3.53 0.75 2.08
C TYR A 31 -3.15 1.98 2.89
N MET A 32 -2.56 1.75 4.07
CA MET A 32 -2.07 2.83 4.94
C MET A 32 -1.14 3.76 4.15
N THR A 33 -0.24 3.19 3.35
CA THR A 33 0.73 3.95 2.56
C THR A 33 0.07 4.90 1.59
N ASP A 34 -1.04 4.50 0.97
CA ASP A 34 -1.79 5.36 0.06
C ASP A 34 -2.48 6.50 0.81
N GLY A 35 -3.08 6.19 1.95
CA GLY A 35 -3.75 7.20 2.77
C GLY A 35 -2.80 8.26 3.29
N MET A 36 -1.59 7.88 3.64
CA MET A 36 -0.57 8.80 4.18
C MET A 36 -0.06 9.80 3.14
N THR A 37 -0.19 9.51 1.84
CA THR A 37 0.27 10.42 0.78
C THR A 37 -0.75 11.48 0.40
N GLU A 38 -1.94 11.45 0.99
CA GLU A 38 -3.04 12.34 0.61
C GLU A 38 -3.44 13.22 1.81
N PRO A 39 -2.82 14.41 1.95
CA PRO A 39 -3.05 15.25 3.13
C PRO A 39 -4.50 15.73 3.29
N GLN A 40 -5.26 15.81 2.19
CA GLN A 40 -6.66 16.23 2.24
C GLN A 40 -7.60 15.13 2.75
N LEU A 41 -7.11 13.89 2.88
CA LEU A 41 -7.90 12.78 3.39
C LEU A 41 -7.57 12.53 4.86
N GLN A 42 -8.56 12.05 5.60
CA GLN A 42 -8.39 11.72 7.01
C GLN A 42 -8.44 10.21 7.20
N ILE A 43 -7.42 9.65 7.84
CA ILE A 43 -7.42 8.25 8.23
C ILE A 43 -8.30 8.13 9.47
N ARG A 44 -9.48 7.53 9.32
CA ARG A 44 -10.47 7.42 10.39
C ARG A 44 -10.27 6.18 11.25
N LYS A 45 -9.81 5.09 10.65
CA LYS A 45 -9.65 3.82 11.36
C LYS A 45 -8.62 2.95 10.65
N ILE A 46 -7.84 2.23 11.44
CA ILE A 46 -6.89 1.24 10.95
C ILE A 46 -7.51 -0.14 11.13
N VAL A 47 -7.63 -0.91 10.03
CA VAL A 47 -8.15 -2.27 10.08
C VAL A 47 -7.15 -3.16 10.84
N PRO A 48 -7.59 -3.92 11.85
CA PRO A 48 -6.67 -4.79 12.60
C PRO A 48 -5.98 -5.82 11.69
N SER A 49 -4.69 -6.02 11.93
CA SER A 49 -3.88 -6.95 11.12
C SER A 49 -4.38 -8.40 11.19
N THR A 50 -5.15 -8.73 12.21
CA THR A 50 -5.78 -10.05 12.36
C THR A 50 -6.93 -10.28 11.38
N SER A 51 -7.41 -9.24 10.71
CA SER A 51 -8.56 -9.28 9.81
C SER A 51 -8.18 -9.59 8.36
N TYR A 52 -6.91 -9.70 8.04
CA TYR A 52 -6.44 -9.93 6.68
C TYR A 52 -5.13 -10.71 6.69
N SER A 53 -4.78 -11.31 5.54
CA SER A 53 -3.50 -12.01 5.39
C SER A 53 -2.35 -11.01 5.34
N ASN A 54 -1.16 -11.46 5.74
CA ASN A 54 0.03 -10.60 5.69
C ASN A 54 0.24 -10.04 4.30
N ILE A 55 0.50 -8.73 4.24
CA ILE A 55 0.82 -8.04 3.01
C ILE A 55 2.33 -8.05 2.85
N SER A 56 2.81 -8.53 1.70
CA SER A 56 4.23 -8.55 1.39
C SER A 56 4.49 -7.95 0.02
N TYR A 57 5.68 -7.38 -0.14
CA TYR A 57 6.11 -6.77 -1.39
C TYR A 57 7.41 -7.47 -1.81
N PRO A 58 7.32 -8.56 -2.58
CA PRO A 58 8.52 -9.30 -2.98
C PRO A 58 9.34 -8.55 -4.03
N ILE A 59 10.64 -8.78 -4.01
CA ILE A 59 11.54 -8.32 -5.06
C ILE A 59 12.19 -9.55 -5.68
N ALA A 60 12.38 -9.52 -6.99
CA ALA A 60 13.00 -10.63 -7.71
C ALA A 60 13.95 -10.11 -8.77
N VAL A 61 15.01 -10.86 -9.03
CA VAL A 61 15.94 -10.59 -10.12
C VAL A 61 15.60 -11.53 -11.28
N ILE A 62 15.47 -10.98 -12.49
CA ILE A 62 15.18 -11.79 -13.67
C ILE A 62 16.34 -12.76 -13.90
N ARG A 63 16.02 -14.04 -14.07
CA ARG A 63 17.01 -15.15 -14.11
C ARG A 63 18.18 -14.88 -15.04
N ASN A 64 17.92 -14.48 -16.27
CA ASN A 64 18.95 -14.29 -17.28
C ASN A 64 19.55 -12.87 -17.28
N LYS A 65 19.16 -12.05 -16.31
CA LYS A 65 19.64 -10.67 -16.14
C LYS A 65 20.39 -10.46 -14.85
N LYS A 66 20.63 -11.54 -14.10
CA LYS A 66 21.32 -11.45 -12.81
C LYS A 66 22.78 -11.01 -13.03
N THR A 67 23.19 -9.97 -12.31
CA THR A 67 24.55 -9.45 -12.31
C THR A 67 24.96 -9.14 -10.87
N SER A 68 26.26 -8.88 -10.65
CA SER A 68 26.70 -8.42 -9.33
C SER A 68 26.03 -7.11 -8.92
N LEU A 69 25.73 -6.24 -9.87
CA LEU A 69 25.03 -4.98 -9.60
C LEU A 69 23.59 -5.23 -9.12
N SER A 70 22.90 -6.21 -9.72
CA SER A 70 21.54 -6.52 -9.27
C SER A 70 21.54 -7.10 -7.84
N ASP A 71 22.52 -7.93 -7.49
CA ASP A 71 22.65 -8.46 -6.15
C ASP A 71 22.95 -7.36 -5.13
N ILE A 72 23.84 -6.44 -5.46
CA ILE A 72 24.19 -5.28 -4.62
C ILE A 72 22.93 -4.41 -4.40
N PHE A 73 22.14 -4.18 -5.45
CA PHE A 73 20.93 -3.38 -5.35
C PHE A 73 19.89 -4.03 -4.43
N VAL A 74 19.69 -5.35 -4.56
CA VAL A 74 18.75 -6.07 -3.68
C VAL A 74 19.23 -6.00 -2.23
N ASP A 75 20.53 -6.24 -1.98
CA ASP A 75 21.09 -6.15 -0.63
C ASP A 75 20.92 -4.74 -0.04
N PHE A 76 21.09 -3.72 -0.87
CA PHE A 76 20.86 -2.34 -0.44
C PHE A 76 19.40 -2.12 -0.03
N LEU A 77 18.44 -2.61 -0.83
CA LEU A 77 17.02 -2.49 -0.51
C LEU A 77 16.63 -3.22 0.76
N LEU A 78 17.36 -4.27 1.13
CA LEU A 78 17.13 -5.04 2.36
C LEU A 78 17.92 -4.51 3.55
N SER A 79 18.67 -3.43 3.38
CA SER A 79 19.47 -2.84 4.46
C SER A 79 18.59 -2.17 5.50
N SER A 80 19.14 -2.00 6.72
CA SER A 80 18.41 -1.34 7.81
C SER A 80 18.09 0.11 7.52
N GLU A 81 18.94 0.82 6.77
CA GLU A 81 18.66 2.21 6.37
C GLU A 81 17.41 2.31 5.52
N ILE A 82 17.27 1.40 4.53
CA ILE A 82 16.11 1.39 3.65
C ILE A 82 14.88 0.86 4.38
N GLU A 83 15.04 -0.07 5.31
CA GLU A 83 13.94 -0.52 6.15
C GLU A 83 13.33 0.64 6.93
N GLN A 84 14.16 1.50 7.51
CA GLN A 84 13.68 2.69 8.20
C GLN A 84 12.94 3.65 7.26
N LEU A 85 13.45 3.79 6.05
CA LEU A 85 12.79 4.61 5.04
C LEU A 85 11.40 4.08 4.71
N PHE A 86 11.27 2.77 4.46
CA PHE A 86 9.97 2.14 4.20
C PHE A 86 9.01 2.34 5.38
N LEU A 87 9.48 2.16 6.60
CA LEU A 87 8.65 2.37 7.78
C LEU A 87 8.15 3.81 7.87
N SER A 88 8.98 4.79 7.48
CA SER A 88 8.59 6.20 7.50
C SER A 88 7.47 6.51 6.49
N TYR A 89 7.33 5.72 5.44
CA TYR A 89 6.24 5.84 4.47
C TYR A 89 5.01 5.00 4.81
N GLY A 90 5.03 4.31 5.94
CA GLY A 90 3.88 3.53 6.41
C GLY A 90 3.94 2.04 6.09
N PHE A 91 4.99 1.56 5.45
CA PHE A 91 5.19 0.12 5.26
C PHE A 91 5.58 -0.54 6.58
N LYS A 92 5.18 -1.79 6.74
CA LYS A 92 5.47 -2.56 7.96
C LYS A 92 6.36 -3.74 7.67
#